data_5ef770529e12639f93bdd00b92c9e41f
#
_entry.id   5ef770529e12639f93bdd00b92c9e41f
#
_cell.length_a   1.000
_cell.length_b   1.000
_cell.length_c   1.000
_cell.angle_alpha   90.00
_cell.angle_beta   90.00
_cell.angle_gamma   90.00
#
_symmetry.space_group_name_H-M   'P 1'
#
loop_
_entity.id
_entity.type
_entity.pdbx_description
1 polymer ?
#
loop_
_entity_poly.entity_id
_entity_poly.type
_entity_poly.pdbx_seq_one_letter_code
_entity_poly.pdbx_strand_id
1 'polypeptide(L)'
;YTEYALDAFSVHAVGYLLKPITKAKIQETLDQIDMMLNRDPEPERQKLVVQTFGHFEAFFNDKPLPWERAKAKELLAFLVDQRGASATNAEIALTLWEDDSKVRSVQTIISSLRKTLRRVGMGDVLVRARNRTSINVKKIKCDLYDYLAGDSLAINVYQGEYMSNYSWAEFTNASLYAEIFLKEDL
;
A
#
# COMPACT_ATOMS: atom_id res chain seq x y z
N TYR A 1 -12.90 22.10 -29.05
CA TYR A 1 -13.40 21.53 -27.76
C TYR A 1 -12.54 20.38 -27.24
N THR A 2 -11.44 20.04 -27.92
CA THR A 2 -10.46 19.04 -27.48
C THR A 2 -9.50 19.57 -26.39
N GLU A 3 -9.34 20.89 -26.26
CA GLU A 3 -8.48 21.52 -25.26
C GLU A 3 -8.95 21.26 -23.83
N TYR A 4 -10.26 21.18 -23.60
CA TYR A 4 -10.83 20.90 -22.27
C TYR A 4 -10.75 19.43 -21.84
N ALA A 5 -10.41 18.51 -22.76
CA ALA A 5 -10.25 17.12 -22.41
C ALA A 5 -8.96 16.88 -21.59
N LEU A 6 -7.90 17.65 -21.87
CA LEU A 6 -6.65 17.60 -21.10
C LEU A 6 -6.83 18.19 -19.71
N ASP A 7 -7.60 19.28 -19.56
CA ASP A 7 -7.92 19.86 -18.27
C ASP A 7 -8.80 18.93 -17.41
N ALA A 8 -9.69 18.15 -18.03
CA ALA A 8 -10.51 17.15 -17.31
C ALA A 8 -9.65 16.01 -16.73
N PHE A 9 -8.56 15.64 -17.39
CA PHE A 9 -7.58 14.67 -16.85
C PHE A 9 -6.85 15.24 -15.62
N SER A 10 -6.56 16.53 -15.60
CA SER A 10 -5.87 17.18 -14.46
C SER A 10 -6.74 17.29 -13.21
N VAL A 11 -8.08 17.29 -13.34
CA VAL A 11 -9.04 17.32 -12.21
C VAL A 11 -9.61 15.93 -11.88
N HIS A 12 -8.99 14.85 -12.40
CA HIS A 12 -9.35 13.45 -12.09
C HIS A 12 -10.83 13.13 -12.34
N ALA A 13 -11.37 13.63 -13.43
CA ALA A 13 -12.71 13.27 -13.87
C ALA A 13 -12.78 11.78 -14.22
N VAL A 14 -13.67 11.04 -13.60
CA VAL A 14 -13.91 9.61 -13.86
C VAL A 14 -14.48 9.37 -15.25
N GLY A 15 -15.01 10.41 -15.90
CA GLY A 15 -15.52 10.37 -17.27
C GLY A 15 -15.66 11.77 -17.87
N TYR A 16 -15.55 11.87 -19.19
CA TYR A 16 -15.71 13.09 -19.95
C TYR A 16 -16.85 12.95 -20.95
N LEU A 17 -17.89 13.78 -20.84
CA LEU A 17 -19.05 13.76 -21.71
C LEU A 17 -18.99 14.93 -22.72
N LEU A 18 -18.82 14.62 -24.00
CA LEU A 18 -18.88 15.60 -25.08
C LEU A 18 -20.34 16.03 -25.36
N LYS A 19 -20.57 17.33 -25.47
CA LYS A 19 -21.87 17.87 -25.96
C LYS A 19 -22.05 17.54 -27.43
N PRO A 20 -23.28 17.13 -27.90
CA PRO A 20 -24.52 17.08 -27.14
C PRO A 20 -24.58 15.88 -26.18
N ILE A 21 -24.99 16.14 -24.94
CA ILE A 21 -25.16 15.11 -23.91
C ILE A 21 -26.50 14.43 -24.14
N THR A 22 -26.47 13.13 -24.42
CA THR A 22 -27.65 12.30 -24.53
C THR A 22 -27.87 11.42 -23.36
N LYS A 23 -29.11 11.03 -23.06
CA LYS A 23 -29.44 10.13 -21.96
C LYS A 23 -28.69 8.78 -22.11
N ALA A 24 -28.50 8.29 -23.34
CA ALA A 24 -27.74 7.09 -23.61
C ALA A 24 -26.27 7.20 -23.21
N LYS A 25 -25.59 8.32 -23.51
CA LYS A 25 -24.21 8.57 -23.13
C LYS A 25 -24.02 8.70 -21.62
N ILE A 26 -24.98 9.32 -20.92
CA ILE A 26 -24.97 9.36 -19.46
C ILE A 26 -25.06 7.95 -18.89
N GLN A 27 -26.01 7.15 -19.39
CA GLN A 27 -26.20 5.77 -18.92
C GLN A 27 -24.96 4.93 -19.16
N GLU A 28 -24.37 4.99 -20.36
CA GLU A 28 -23.13 4.29 -20.69
C GLU A 28 -21.97 4.65 -19.76
N THR A 29 -21.83 5.94 -19.43
CA THR A 29 -20.79 6.41 -18.48
C THR A 29 -21.08 5.93 -17.06
N LEU A 30 -22.34 5.94 -16.63
CA LEU A 30 -22.73 5.40 -15.32
C LEU A 30 -22.50 3.88 -15.25
N ASP A 31 -22.82 3.14 -16.32
CA ASP A 31 -22.58 1.70 -16.39
C ASP A 31 -21.08 1.38 -16.36
N GLN A 32 -20.23 2.22 -16.99
CA GLN A 32 -18.76 2.10 -16.90
C GLN A 32 -18.26 2.38 -15.48
N ILE A 33 -18.79 3.40 -14.81
CA ILE A 33 -18.47 3.73 -13.41
C ILE A 33 -18.92 2.57 -12.50
N ASP A 34 -20.14 2.07 -12.70
CA ASP A 34 -20.66 0.92 -11.95
C ASP A 34 -19.81 -0.34 -12.18
N MET A 35 -19.35 -0.60 -13.41
CA MET A 35 -18.41 -1.68 -13.70
C MET A 35 -17.04 -1.47 -13.04
N MET A 36 -16.57 -0.23 -12.93
CA MET A 36 -15.34 0.09 -12.20
C MET A 36 -15.50 -0.08 -10.67
N LEU A 37 -16.66 0.33 -10.14
CA LEU A 37 -16.98 0.22 -8.72
C LEU A 37 -17.40 -1.21 -8.32
N ASN A 38 -18.06 -1.94 -9.23
CA ASN A 38 -18.56 -3.29 -9.02
C ASN A 38 -17.66 -4.38 -9.65
N ARG A 39 -16.39 -4.09 -9.92
CA ARG A 39 -15.41 -5.15 -10.14
C ARG A 39 -15.44 -6.07 -8.96
N ASP A 40 -15.86 -7.32 -9.20
CA ASP A 40 -16.09 -8.35 -8.18
C ASP A 40 -15.14 -8.24 -6.99
N PRO A 41 -15.64 -7.92 -5.80
CA PRO A 41 -14.79 -7.71 -4.62
C PRO A 41 -14.25 -9.02 -4.04
N GLU A 42 -14.58 -10.19 -4.61
CA GLU A 42 -14.18 -11.48 -4.05
C GLU A 42 -12.65 -11.67 -3.95
N PRO A 43 -11.80 -11.36 -4.95
CA PRO A 43 -10.36 -11.49 -4.76
C PRO A 43 -9.77 -10.42 -3.83
N GLU A 44 -10.39 -9.25 -3.71
CA GLU A 44 -9.88 -8.17 -2.84
C GLU A 44 -10.26 -8.33 -1.37
N ARG A 45 -11.42 -8.90 -1.07
CA ARG A 45 -11.84 -9.21 0.32
C ARG A 45 -10.92 -10.20 1.03
N GLN A 46 -10.14 -10.97 0.28
CA GLN A 46 -9.17 -11.93 0.81
C GLN A 46 -7.75 -11.35 0.93
N LYS A 47 -7.54 -10.08 0.65
CA LYS A 47 -6.25 -9.42 0.77
C LYS A 47 -6.16 -8.63 2.08
N LEU A 48 -4.95 -8.58 2.62
CA LEU A 48 -4.60 -7.65 3.67
C LEU A 48 -4.50 -6.25 3.06
N VAL A 49 -5.32 -5.32 3.50
CA VAL A 49 -5.26 -3.92 3.07
C VAL A 49 -4.24 -3.19 3.95
N VAL A 50 -3.27 -2.54 3.32
CA VAL A 50 -2.19 -1.82 4.00
C VAL A 50 -2.18 -0.38 3.53
N GLN A 51 -2.28 0.53 4.47
CA GLN A 51 -2.13 1.96 4.29
C GLN A 51 -0.71 2.34 4.68
N THR A 52 0.00 2.98 3.74
CA THR A 52 1.37 3.47 3.95
C THR A 52 1.48 4.98 3.85
N PHE A 53 0.57 5.64 3.15
CA PHE A 53 0.51 7.10 3.05
C PHE A 53 -0.05 7.71 4.33
N GLY A 54 0.68 8.69 4.90
CA GLY A 54 0.48 9.16 6.25
C GLY A 54 1.03 8.16 7.28
N HIS A 55 0.22 7.77 8.25
CA HIS A 55 0.58 6.78 9.26
C HIS A 55 0.34 5.35 8.75
N PHE A 56 1.28 4.46 9.01
CA PHE A 56 1.12 3.05 8.67
C PHE A 56 -0.03 2.40 9.44
N GLU A 57 -0.93 1.73 8.73
CA GLU A 57 -1.96 0.87 9.31
C GLU A 57 -2.26 -0.33 8.40
N ALA A 58 -2.78 -1.41 8.99
CA ALA A 58 -3.17 -2.60 8.25
C ALA A 58 -4.56 -3.09 8.68
N PHE A 59 -5.38 -3.45 7.70
CA PHE A 59 -6.78 -3.82 7.87
C PHE A 59 -7.07 -5.17 7.23
N PHE A 60 -8.01 -5.88 7.81
CA PHE A 60 -8.61 -7.07 7.21
C PHE A 60 -10.13 -7.02 7.40
N ASN A 61 -10.89 -7.12 6.30
CA ASN A 61 -12.34 -6.93 6.27
C ASN A 61 -12.75 -5.61 6.98
N ASP A 62 -12.12 -4.50 6.59
CA ASP A 62 -12.35 -3.13 7.09
C ASP A 62 -12.10 -2.94 8.60
N LYS A 63 -11.45 -3.90 9.24
CA LYS A 63 -11.08 -3.82 10.66
C LYS A 63 -9.58 -3.75 10.81
N PRO A 64 -9.06 -2.83 11.66
CA PRO A 64 -7.64 -2.77 11.93
C PRO A 64 -7.15 -4.08 12.55
N LEU A 65 -5.91 -4.48 12.24
CA LEU A 65 -5.33 -5.67 12.83
C LEU A 65 -5.15 -5.52 14.34
N PRO A 66 -5.41 -6.59 15.12
CA PRO A 66 -5.31 -6.56 16.58
C PRO A 66 -3.84 -6.69 17.02
N TRP A 67 -3.12 -5.59 17.02
CA TRP A 67 -1.70 -5.54 17.36
C TRP A 67 -1.45 -5.81 18.85
N GLU A 68 -0.67 -6.84 19.15
CA GLU A 68 -0.22 -7.10 20.54
C GLU A 68 1.07 -6.35 20.88
N ARG A 69 1.88 -6.02 19.86
CA ARG A 69 3.18 -5.35 20.00
C ARG A 69 3.38 -4.32 18.90
N ALA A 70 3.73 -3.10 19.28
CA ALA A 70 4.04 -2.03 18.32
C ALA A 70 5.17 -2.43 17.35
N LYS A 71 6.21 -3.10 17.84
CA LYS A 71 7.32 -3.60 16.99
C LYS A 71 6.89 -4.69 15.99
N ALA A 72 5.80 -5.42 16.23
CA ALA A 72 5.26 -6.36 15.24
C ALA A 72 4.55 -5.61 14.10
N LYS A 73 3.86 -4.52 14.41
CA LYS A 73 3.28 -3.59 13.42
C LYS A 73 4.38 -2.95 12.58
N GLU A 74 5.42 -2.42 13.22
CA GLU A 74 6.59 -1.82 12.58
C GLU A 74 7.33 -2.83 11.68
N LEU A 75 7.47 -4.10 12.10
CA LEU A 75 8.04 -5.15 11.26
C LEU A 75 7.22 -5.35 9.98
N LEU A 76 5.88 -5.37 10.07
CA LEU A 76 5.05 -5.48 8.87
C LEU A 76 5.27 -4.28 7.95
N ALA A 77 5.31 -3.06 8.50
CA ALA A 77 5.59 -1.83 7.75
C ALA A 77 6.92 -1.92 7.00
N PHE A 78 7.98 -2.32 7.69
CA PHE A 78 9.30 -2.51 7.08
C PHE A 78 9.27 -3.55 5.96
N LEU A 79 8.63 -4.71 6.17
CA LEU A 79 8.54 -5.74 5.13
C LEU A 79 7.68 -5.30 3.92
N VAL A 80 6.68 -4.46 4.14
CA VAL A 80 5.89 -3.84 3.05
C VAL A 80 6.77 -2.89 2.25
N ASP A 81 7.57 -2.06 2.91
CA ASP A 81 8.55 -1.16 2.27
C ASP A 81 9.56 -1.93 1.40
N GLN A 82 9.96 -3.14 1.82
CA GLN A 82 10.85 -4.03 1.06
C GLN A 82 10.20 -4.63 -0.21
N ARG A 83 8.91 -4.42 -0.46
CA ARG A 83 8.17 -4.81 -1.70
C ARG A 83 8.35 -6.27 -2.10
N GLY A 84 8.39 -7.17 -1.12
CA GLY A 84 8.59 -8.61 -1.33
C GLY A 84 10.05 -9.06 -1.31
N ALA A 85 11.02 -8.16 -1.29
CA ALA A 85 12.40 -8.51 -1.00
C ALA A 85 12.52 -9.10 0.42
N SER A 86 13.43 -10.05 0.59
CA SER A 86 13.61 -10.71 1.88
C SER A 86 14.69 -10.00 2.71
N ALA A 87 14.37 -9.71 3.97
CA ALA A 87 15.30 -9.15 4.94
C ALA A 87 15.85 -10.22 5.89
N THR A 88 17.12 -10.11 6.25
CA THR A 88 17.75 -10.93 7.30
C THR A 88 17.35 -10.45 8.69
N ASN A 89 17.54 -11.29 9.69
CA ASN A 89 17.28 -10.87 11.08
C ASN A 89 18.19 -9.72 11.51
N ALA A 90 19.41 -9.61 10.98
CA ALA A 90 20.32 -8.51 11.26
C ALA A 90 19.82 -7.19 10.67
N GLU A 91 19.39 -7.19 9.39
CA GLU A 91 18.78 -6.02 8.75
C GLU A 91 17.53 -5.56 9.50
N ILE A 92 16.65 -6.49 9.90
CA ILE A 92 15.46 -6.18 10.69
C ILE A 92 15.85 -5.56 12.05
N ALA A 93 16.83 -6.14 12.74
CA ALA A 93 17.27 -5.62 14.04
C ALA A 93 17.82 -4.19 13.90
N LEU A 94 18.68 -3.98 12.91
CA LEU A 94 19.28 -2.66 12.64
C LEU A 94 18.20 -1.61 12.32
N THR A 95 17.23 -1.95 11.47
CA THR A 95 16.16 -1.01 11.08
C THR A 95 15.21 -0.69 12.24
N LEU A 96 14.78 -1.71 13.00
CA LEU A 96 13.75 -1.51 14.03
C LEU A 96 14.29 -0.96 15.37
N TRP A 97 15.57 -1.16 15.65
CA TRP A 97 16.18 -0.75 16.95
C TRP A 97 17.47 0.03 16.81
N GLU A 98 17.98 0.22 15.58
CA GLU A 98 19.32 0.81 15.33
C GLU A 98 20.43 0.05 16.09
N ASP A 99 20.21 -1.25 16.38
CA ASP A 99 21.04 -2.08 17.24
C ASP A 99 21.06 -3.52 16.74
N ASP A 100 22.19 -3.95 16.21
CA ASP A 100 22.40 -5.31 15.71
C ASP A 100 22.39 -6.38 16.80
N SER A 101 22.66 -6.02 18.06
CA SER A 101 22.57 -6.95 19.20
C SER A 101 21.14 -7.48 19.43
N LYS A 102 20.12 -6.81 18.88
CA LYS A 102 18.70 -7.17 19.01
C LYS A 102 18.24 -8.31 18.08
N VAL A 103 19.14 -8.95 17.34
CA VAL A 103 18.82 -10.09 16.45
C VAL A 103 18.00 -11.19 17.14
N ARG A 104 18.24 -11.45 18.41
CA ARG A 104 17.43 -12.42 19.19
C ARG A 104 16.00 -11.96 19.40
N SER A 105 15.78 -10.66 19.59
CA SER A 105 14.46 -10.05 19.76
C SER A 105 13.61 -10.14 18.48
N VAL A 106 14.23 -10.16 17.31
CA VAL A 106 13.57 -10.26 16.00
C VAL A 106 12.69 -11.51 15.94
N GLN A 107 13.15 -12.66 16.45
CA GLN A 107 12.37 -13.90 16.43
C GLN A 107 11.06 -13.78 17.22
N THR A 108 11.10 -13.08 18.35
CA THR A 108 9.91 -12.81 19.16
C THR A 108 8.91 -11.94 18.41
N ILE A 109 9.41 -10.91 17.72
CA ILE A 109 8.56 -9.98 16.96
C ILE A 109 7.96 -10.66 15.72
N ILE A 110 8.75 -11.48 15.00
CA ILE A 110 8.25 -12.29 13.88
C ILE A 110 7.14 -13.25 14.37
N SER A 111 7.33 -13.88 15.53
CA SER A 111 6.33 -14.78 16.12
C SER A 111 5.05 -14.02 16.48
N SER A 112 5.17 -12.81 17.03
CA SER A 112 4.04 -11.94 17.33
C SER A 112 3.30 -11.52 16.07
N LEU A 113 4.01 -11.06 15.03
CA LEU A 113 3.42 -10.71 13.73
C LEU A 113 2.67 -11.91 13.11
N ARG A 114 3.30 -13.08 13.10
CA ARG A 114 2.67 -14.31 12.61
C ARG A 114 1.38 -14.64 13.35
N LYS A 115 1.38 -14.49 14.68
CA LYS A 115 0.19 -14.73 15.51
C LYS A 115 -0.94 -13.75 15.14
N THR A 116 -0.62 -12.47 14.99
CA THR A 116 -1.58 -11.44 14.57
C THR A 116 -2.19 -11.77 13.22
N LEU A 117 -1.37 -12.07 12.20
CA LEU A 117 -1.84 -12.41 10.86
C LEU A 117 -2.68 -13.70 10.85
N ARG A 118 -2.28 -14.74 11.60
CA ARG A 118 -3.05 -15.99 11.70
C ARG A 118 -4.43 -15.81 12.32
N ARG A 119 -4.59 -14.90 13.28
CA ARG A 119 -5.89 -14.61 13.90
C ARG A 119 -6.94 -14.12 12.90
N VAL A 120 -6.51 -13.47 11.83
CA VAL A 120 -7.38 -13.00 10.76
C VAL A 120 -7.33 -13.87 9.50
N GLY A 121 -6.72 -15.07 9.58
CA GLY A 121 -6.63 -15.99 8.45
C GLY A 121 -5.57 -15.63 7.40
N MET A 122 -4.72 -14.61 7.66
CA MET A 122 -3.71 -14.09 6.72
C MET A 122 -2.28 -14.55 7.04
N GLY A 123 -2.12 -15.72 7.65
CA GLY A 123 -0.82 -16.24 8.07
C GLY A 123 0.17 -16.51 6.91
N ASP A 124 -0.31 -16.65 5.70
CA ASP A 124 0.45 -16.86 4.47
C ASP A 124 0.97 -15.56 3.82
N VAL A 125 0.59 -14.39 4.35
CA VAL A 125 1.23 -13.11 4.01
C VAL A 125 2.69 -13.11 4.43
N LEU A 126 3.03 -13.71 5.57
CA LEU A 126 4.40 -13.75 6.08
C LEU A 126 5.14 -14.98 5.56
N VAL A 127 6.17 -14.75 4.74
CA VAL A 127 7.02 -15.79 4.15
C VAL A 127 8.34 -15.88 4.91
N ARG A 128 8.77 -17.09 5.26
CA ARG A 128 10.04 -17.34 5.95
C ARG A 128 10.89 -18.39 5.25
N ALA A 129 12.17 -18.09 5.09
CA ALA A 129 13.19 -19.01 4.57
C ALA A 129 14.46 -18.86 5.40
N ARG A 130 14.78 -19.89 6.21
CA ARG A 130 15.95 -19.90 7.13
C ARG A 130 16.00 -18.61 7.97
N ASN A 131 17.03 -17.77 7.74
CA ASN A 131 17.27 -16.53 8.49
C ASN A 131 16.72 -15.27 7.76
N ARG A 132 15.81 -15.45 6.83
CA ARG A 132 15.20 -14.37 6.04
C ARG A 132 13.70 -14.33 6.19
N THR A 133 13.13 -13.15 6.16
CA THR A 133 11.69 -12.89 6.25
C THR A 133 11.28 -11.94 5.14
N SER A 134 10.17 -12.24 4.49
CA SER A 134 9.55 -11.37 3.48
C SER A 134 8.03 -11.45 3.58
N ILE A 135 7.35 -10.72 2.73
CA ILE A 135 5.90 -10.80 2.58
C ILE A 135 5.51 -11.29 1.18
N ASN A 136 4.36 -11.95 1.09
CA ASN A 136 3.72 -12.25 -0.18
C ASN A 136 2.92 -11.04 -0.67
N VAL A 137 3.51 -10.24 -1.54
CA VAL A 137 2.90 -9.02 -2.08
C VAL A 137 1.56 -9.26 -2.80
N LYS A 138 1.35 -10.47 -3.35
CA LYS A 138 0.09 -10.82 -4.03
C LYS A 138 -1.11 -10.93 -3.07
N LYS A 139 -0.84 -11.09 -1.77
CA LYS A 139 -1.83 -11.18 -0.69
C LYS A 139 -2.11 -9.83 -0.03
N ILE A 140 -1.49 -8.76 -0.52
CA ILE A 140 -1.58 -7.42 0.03
C ILE A 140 -2.16 -6.49 -1.03
N LYS A 141 -3.08 -5.62 -0.62
CA LYS A 141 -3.48 -4.41 -1.34
C LYS A 141 -2.85 -3.24 -0.60
N CYS A 142 -2.04 -2.45 -1.28
CA CYS A 142 -1.22 -1.41 -0.66
C CYS A 142 -1.20 -0.16 -1.54
N ASP A 143 -1.49 0.99 -0.96
CA ASP A 143 -1.47 2.30 -1.61
C ASP A 143 -0.10 2.62 -2.25
N LEU A 144 1.01 2.26 -1.59
CA LEU A 144 2.35 2.36 -2.19
C LEU A 144 2.47 1.55 -3.49
N TYR A 145 1.96 0.31 -3.50
CA TYR A 145 2.10 -0.56 -4.68
C TYR A 145 1.23 -0.07 -5.83
N ASP A 146 0.04 0.42 -5.53
CA ASP A 146 -0.87 1.02 -6.50
C ASP A 146 -0.26 2.31 -7.06
N TYR A 147 0.36 3.15 -6.22
CA TYR A 147 1.11 4.34 -6.61
C TYR A 147 2.26 4.02 -7.57
N LEU A 148 3.10 3.04 -7.22
CA LEU A 148 4.23 2.62 -8.07
C LEU A 148 3.79 1.97 -9.39
N ALA A 149 2.59 1.38 -9.41
CA ALA A 149 1.95 0.87 -10.63
C ALA A 149 1.34 1.99 -11.50
N GLY A 150 1.34 3.24 -11.04
CA GLY A 150 0.79 4.40 -11.75
C GLY A 150 -0.73 4.56 -11.62
N ASP A 151 -1.33 3.96 -10.58
CA ASP A 151 -2.75 4.16 -10.30
C ASP A 151 -3.04 5.63 -9.93
N SER A 152 -3.93 6.27 -10.68
CA SER A 152 -4.22 7.69 -10.54
C SER A 152 -4.86 8.04 -9.19
N LEU A 153 -5.64 7.14 -8.60
CA LEU A 153 -6.24 7.36 -7.27
C LEU A 153 -5.16 7.32 -6.19
N ALA A 154 -4.24 6.36 -6.27
CA ALA A 154 -3.14 6.24 -5.31
C ALA A 154 -2.18 7.44 -5.41
N ILE A 155 -1.90 7.93 -6.63
CA ILE A 155 -1.09 9.14 -6.85
C ILE A 155 -1.72 10.35 -6.17
N ASN A 156 -3.05 10.50 -6.23
CA ASN A 156 -3.76 11.62 -5.60
C ASN A 156 -3.85 11.53 -4.08
N VAL A 157 -3.84 10.32 -3.54
CA VAL A 157 -3.89 10.11 -2.09
C VAL A 157 -2.55 10.43 -1.43
N TYR A 158 -1.43 10.32 -2.17
CA TYR A 158 -0.11 10.66 -1.66
C TYR A 158 0.06 12.18 -1.51
N GLN A 159 0.18 12.64 -0.28
CA GLN A 159 0.33 14.07 0.08
C GLN A 159 1.74 14.39 0.62
N GLY A 160 2.75 13.63 0.22
CA GLY A 160 4.13 13.84 0.69
C GLY A 160 4.46 13.17 2.02
N GLU A 161 3.54 12.39 2.58
CA GLU A 161 3.75 11.64 3.82
C GLU A 161 3.70 10.14 3.57
N TYR A 162 4.74 9.44 4.01
CA TYR A 162 4.87 7.99 3.92
C TYR A 162 5.33 7.41 5.24
N MET A 163 4.51 6.54 5.84
CA MET A 163 4.80 5.87 7.12
C MET A 163 5.42 6.83 8.16
N SER A 164 4.84 8.03 8.32
CA SER A 164 5.39 9.15 9.10
C SER A 164 5.63 8.84 10.59
N ASN A 165 5.16 7.70 11.06
CA ASN A 165 5.43 7.17 12.41
C ASN A 165 6.74 6.38 12.52
N TYR A 166 7.53 6.23 11.42
CA TYR A 166 8.79 5.49 11.42
C TYR A 166 9.90 6.29 10.73
N SER A 167 10.98 6.61 11.47
CA SER A 167 12.12 7.40 10.98
C SER A 167 12.84 6.75 9.79
N TRP A 168 12.96 5.43 9.79
CA TRP A 168 13.62 4.71 8.70
C TRP A 168 12.88 4.83 7.34
N ALA A 169 11.60 5.19 7.35
CA ALA A 169 10.80 5.34 6.13
C ALA A 169 11.08 6.65 5.36
N GLU A 170 11.84 7.58 5.94
CA GLU A 170 12.17 8.88 5.33
C GLU A 170 12.90 8.74 3.99
N PHE A 171 13.77 7.74 3.81
CA PHE A 171 14.44 7.49 2.55
C PHE A 171 13.46 7.13 1.43
N THR A 172 12.51 6.24 1.71
CA THR A 172 11.48 5.88 0.73
C THR A 172 10.57 7.07 0.46
N ASN A 173 10.18 7.84 1.48
CA ASN A 173 9.39 9.06 1.31
C ASN A 173 10.08 10.07 0.39
N ALA A 174 11.36 10.33 0.61
CA ALA A 174 12.15 11.24 -0.24
C ALA A 174 12.21 10.76 -1.71
N SER A 175 12.33 9.45 -1.93
CA SER A 175 12.33 8.86 -3.27
C SER A 175 10.99 9.01 -3.97
N LEU A 176 9.87 8.77 -3.26
CA LEU A 176 8.51 8.94 -3.79
C LEU A 176 8.24 10.40 -4.16
N TYR A 177 8.71 11.33 -3.32
CA TYR A 177 8.58 12.76 -3.56
C TYR A 177 9.34 13.20 -4.82
N ALA A 178 10.56 12.70 -5.02
CA ALA A 178 11.36 13.00 -6.20
C ALA A 178 10.72 12.49 -7.52
N GLU A 179 10.02 11.35 -7.48
CA GLU A 179 9.33 10.81 -8.66
C GLU A 179 8.18 11.70 -9.15
N ILE A 180 7.54 12.48 -8.27
CA ILE A 180 6.48 13.44 -8.65
C ILE A 180 7.08 14.54 -9.51
N PHE A 181 8.17 15.17 -9.06
CA PHE A 181 8.80 16.27 -9.78
C PHE A 181 9.37 15.85 -11.14
N LEU A 182 9.89 14.62 -11.26
CA LEU A 182 10.39 14.11 -12.52
C LEU A 182 9.28 13.80 -13.54
N LYS A 183 8.02 13.65 -13.10
CA LYS A 183 6.86 13.40 -13.97
C LYS A 183 6.14 14.70 -14.37
N GLU A 184 6.32 15.79 -13.64
CA GLU A 184 5.74 17.11 -13.97
C GLU A 184 6.56 17.85 -15.03
N ASP A 185 7.83 17.48 -15.26
CA ASP A 185 8.72 18.10 -16.22
C ASP A 185 8.73 17.40 -17.61
N LEU A 186 7.82 16.43 -17.87
CA LEU A 186 7.68 15.70 -19.14
C LEU A 186 6.31 15.92 -19.76
#